data_e2a08718978da3315118bc90d4591975
#
_entry.id   e2a08718978da3315118bc90d4591975
#
_cell.length_a   1.000
_cell.length_b   1.000
_cell.length_c   1.000
_cell.angle_alpha   90.00
_cell.angle_beta   90.00
_cell.angle_gamma   90.00
#
_symmetry.space_group_name_H-M   'P 1'
#
loop_
_entity.id
_entity.type
_entity.pdbx_description
1 polymer ?
#
loop_
_entity_poly.entity_id
_entity_poly.type
_entity_poly.pdbx_seq_one_letter_code
_entity_poly.pdbx_strand_id
1 'polypeptide(L)'
;MHSKINARTVIAVICAILFGVTLSLSLVAYNIENQLFNPAVYKNAITDQNFCERLPFALTRQISSNAAAQGEKNLLGLIVGSINPDKLQNLIELALPCEVVEKALFNGIDQIFIRINDATAQPGLSFNPFKQIIAENSKAAFDEYFQSLPDCTPAELLGMGANALLGQEQNPVIPCNPPEMLRDVMTIPLQLVLESAVQDLPDQIKVFSAVGEIAKTIRTARAVMNWSPLLPLFFLGLTTFLAVSSWRSLLRWWGYPLLISGLFTLVLSLLVSPAVYTSLSMLVFPNLPVNLVPEVVDLISDVLSEVTQGLASPIQIQAAILSLMGLGMTIGEKLTTPRP
;
A
#
# COMPACT_ATOMS: atom_id res chain seq x y z
N MET A 1 18.47 12.89 -59.10
CA MET A 1 18.83 14.01 -58.17
C MET A 1 19.21 13.40 -56.81
N HIS A 2 20.48 13.12 -56.57
CA HIS A 2 20.94 12.74 -55.21
C HIS A 2 21.02 14.02 -54.37
N SER A 3 20.01 14.28 -53.58
CA SER A 3 20.04 15.30 -52.52
C SER A 3 21.16 14.90 -51.55
N LYS A 4 22.27 15.66 -51.54
CA LYS A 4 23.31 15.53 -50.51
C LYS A 4 22.62 15.76 -49.16
N ILE A 5 22.36 14.69 -48.44
CA ILE A 5 21.79 14.75 -47.07
C ILE A 5 22.83 15.49 -46.22
N ASN A 6 22.52 16.71 -45.80
CA ASN A 6 23.39 17.50 -44.96
C ASN A 6 23.57 16.80 -43.60
N ALA A 7 24.81 16.58 -43.18
CA ALA A 7 25.11 15.97 -41.87
C ALA A 7 24.36 16.64 -40.72
N ARG A 8 24.14 17.97 -40.80
CA ARG A 8 23.34 18.75 -39.85
C ARG A 8 21.88 18.26 -39.75
N THR A 9 21.26 17.93 -40.89
CA THR A 9 19.86 17.42 -40.91
C THR A 9 19.78 16.01 -40.33
N VAL A 10 20.79 15.17 -40.60
CA VAL A 10 20.84 13.80 -40.03
C VAL A 10 20.94 13.86 -38.49
N ILE A 11 21.82 14.71 -37.99
CA ILE A 11 21.99 14.89 -36.55
C ILE A 11 20.70 15.42 -35.91
N ALA A 12 20.03 16.39 -36.56
CA ALA A 12 18.77 16.93 -36.09
C ALA A 12 17.65 15.85 -36.00
N VAL A 13 17.57 14.95 -37.00
CA VAL A 13 16.61 13.81 -36.95
C VAL A 13 16.93 12.87 -35.81
N ILE A 14 18.20 12.55 -35.61
CA ILE A 14 18.61 11.70 -34.48
C ILE A 14 18.22 12.35 -33.15
N CYS A 15 18.52 13.64 -32.99
CA CYS A 15 18.13 14.36 -31.77
C CYS A 15 16.62 14.42 -31.57
N ALA A 16 15.82 14.56 -32.64
CA ALA A 16 14.38 14.55 -32.55
C ALA A 16 13.81 13.16 -32.13
N ILE A 17 14.40 12.08 -32.61
CA ILE A 17 14.05 10.71 -32.18
C ILE A 17 14.42 10.50 -30.70
N LEU A 18 15.64 10.88 -30.31
CA LEU A 18 16.10 10.80 -28.92
C LEU A 18 15.22 11.65 -28.00
N PHE A 19 14.82 12.84 -28.43
CA PHE A 19 13.85 13.67 -27.71
C PHE A 19 12.55 12.91 -27.48
N GLY A 20 11.94 12.33 -28.51
CA GLY A 20 10.68 11.61 -28.39
C GLY A 20 10.75 10.43 -27.40
N VAL A 21 11.80 9.62 -27.51
CA VAL A 21 12.00 8.46 -26.62
C VAL A 21 12.27 8.92 -25.19
N THR A 22 13.19 9.87 -25.00
CA THR A 22 13.54 10.36 -23.65
C THR A 22 12.39 11.09 -22.99
N LEU A 23 11.55 11.82 -23.76
CA LEU A 23 10.37 12.48 -23.23
C LEU A 23 9.36 11.48 -22.68
N SER A 24 9.07 10.40 -23.44
CA SER A 24 8.14 9.36 -23.00
C SER A 24 8.63 8.66 -21.75
N LEU A 25 9.91 8.27 -21.71
CA LEU A 25 10.51 7.61 -20.54
C LEU A 25 10.56 8.56 -19.33
N SER A 26 10.88 9.81 -19.55
CA SER A 26 10.93 10.83 -18.49
C SER A 26 9.58 11.10 -17.87
N LEU A 27 8.50 11.15 -18.68
CA LEU A 27 7.14 11.32 -18.18
C LEU A 27 6.72 10.14 -17.28
N VAL A 28 7.00 8.92 -17.72
CA VAL A 28 6.72 7.72 -16.91
C VAL A 28 7.54 7.74 -15.62
N ALA A 29 8.85 7.99 -15.71
CA ALA A 29 9.74 8.01 -14.55
C ALA A 29 9.34 9.09 -13.53
N TYR A 30 9.01 10.29 -14.01
CA TYR A 30 8.58 11.41 -13.16
C TYR A 30 7.27 11.10 -12.43
N ASN A 31 6.29 10.49 -13.12
CA ASN A 31 5.02 10.11 -12.48
C ASN A 31 5.20 8.95 -11.49
N ILE A 32 6.05 7.97 -11.81
CA ILE A 32 6.41 6.90 -10.88
C ILE A 32 7.03 7.50 -9.60
N GLU A 33 7.96 8.45 -9.74
CA GLU A 33 8.58 9.13 -8.59
C GLU A 33 7.54 9.84 -7.73
N ASN A 34 6.66 10.64 -8.33
CA ASN A 34 5.67 11.42 -7.61
C ASN A 34 4.55 10.59 -6.97
N GLN A 35 4.23 9.44 -7.52
CA GLN A 35 3.14 8.58 -7.03
C GLN A 35 3.64 7.49 -6.08
N LEU A 36 4.62 6.68 -6.48
CA LEU A 36 5.09 5.57 -5.65
C LEU A 36 5.91 6.01 -4.45
N PHE A 37 6.55 7.19 -4.51
CA PHE A 37 7.33 7.71 -3.39
C PHE A 37 6.62 8.82 -2.62
N ASN A 38 5.30 8.89 -2.76
CA ASN A 38 4.44 9.79 -2.01
C ASN A 38 3.61 9.00 -0.97
N PRO A 39 3.85 9.19 0.34
CA PRO A 39 3.09 8.47 1.38
C PRO A 39 1.58 8.72 1.31
N ALA A 40 1.15 9.90 0.81
CA ALA A 40 -0.27 10.22 0.71
C ALA A 40 -1.02 9.28 -0.23
N VAL A 41 -0.37 8.76 -1.29
CA VAL A 41 -1.01 7.82 -2.24
C VAL A 41 -1.41 6.52 -1.53
N TYR A 42 -0.54 6.01 -0.67
CA TYR A 42 -0.83 4.78 0.10
C TYR A 42 -1.89 5.01 1.17
N LYS A 43 -1.85 6.16 1.84
CA LYS A 43 -2.86 6.54 2.84
C LYS A 43 -4.23 6.69 2.21
N ASN A 44 -4.31 7.38 1.07
CA ASN A 44 -5.56 7.52 0.31
C ASN A 44 -6.08 6.15 -0.16
N ALA A 45 -5.23 5.28 -0.69
CA ALA A 45 -5.62 3.95 -1.11
C ALA A 45 -6.21 3.11 0.05
N ILE A 46 -5.65 3.22 1.26
CA ILE A 46 -6.19 2.58 2.47
C ILE A 46 -7.58 3.11 2.79
N THR A 47 -7.77 4.43 2.74
CA THR A 47 -9.06 5.07 3.02
C THR A 47 -10.09 4.76 1.92
N ASP A 48 -9.72 4.88 0.64
CA ASP A 48 -10.61 4.70 -0.51
C ASP A 48 -11.10 3.24 -0.63
N GLN A 49 -10.28 2.27 -0.22
CA GLN A 49 -10.65 0.85 -0.20
C GLN A 49 -11.41 0.42 1.07
N ASN A 50 -11.79 1.38 1.93
CA ASN A 50 -12.44 1.09 3.22
C ASN A 50 -11.70 -0.01 4.00
N PHE A 51 -10.37 0.04 3.95
CA PHE A 51 -9.50 -0.99 4.53
C PHE A 51 -9.87 -1.26 5.99
N CYS A 52 -10.11 -0.20 6.73
CA CYS A 52 -10.38 -0.24 8.15
C CYS A 52 -11.70 -0.95 8.49
N GLU A 53 -12.75 -0.75 7.68
CA GLU A 53 -14.06 -1.40 7.87
C GLU A 53 -14.02 -2.89 7.49
N ARG A 54 -13.16 -3.26 6.53
CA ARG A 54 -13.00 -4.64 6.05
C ARG A 54 -12.03 -5.46 6.91
N LEU A 55 -11.12 -4.80 7.63
CA LEU A 55 -10.08 -5.44 8.43
C LEU A 55 -10.63 -6.35 9.53
N PRO A 56 -11.65 -5.97 10.33
CA PRO A 56 -12.21 -6.84 11.37
C PRO A 56 -12.72 -8.17 10.82
N PHE A 57 -13.39 -8.14 9.67
CA PHE A 57 -13.84 -9.36 8.99
C PHE A 57 -12.67 -10.25 8.57
N ALA A 58 -11.64 -9.67 7.94
CA ALA A 58 -10.45 -10.39 7.52
C ALA A 58 -9.69 -10.98 8.72
N LEU A 59 -9.55 -10.22 9.81
CA LEU A 59 -8.94 -10.68 11.05
C LEU A 59 -9.75 -11.80 11.71
N THR A 60 -11.08 -11.70 11.73
CA THR A 60 -11.96 -12.74 12.25
C THR A 60 -11.72 -14.06 11.52
N ARG A 61 -11.63 -14.04 10.20
CA ARG A 61 -11.34 -15.22 9.37
C ARG A 61 -9.94 -15.77 9.66
N GLN A 62 -8.94 -14.89 9.77
CA GLN A 62 -7.56 -15.29 10.08
C GLN A 62 -7.45 -15.95 11.46
N ILE A 63 -8.07 -15.36 12.48
CA ILE A 63 -8.03 -15.85 13.86
C ILE A 63 -8.76 -17.19 13.93
N SER A 64 -9.96 -17.30 13.34
CA SER A 64 -10.74 -18.54 13.29
C SER A 64 -9.99 -19.67 12.56
N SER A 65 -9.35 -19.37 11.44
CA SER A 65 -8.53 -20.33 10.69
C SER A 65 -7.33 -20.82 11.51
N ASN A 66 -6.63 -19.91 12.17
CA ASN A 66 -5.50 -20.26 13.03
C ASN A 66 -5.94 -21.08 14.26
N ALA A 67 -7.08 -20.74 14.87
CA ALA A 67 -7.65 -21.49 15.97
C ALA A 67 -8.00 -22.94 15.55
N ALA A 68 -8.61 -23.10 14.39
CA ALA A 68 -8.92 -24.41 13.84
C ALA A 68 -7.66 -25.25 13.53
N ALA A 69 -6.59 -24.62 13.05
CA ALA A 69 -5.32 -25.29 12.75
C ALA A 69 -4.54 -25.71 14.01
N GLN A 70 -4.63 -24.97 15.09
CA GLN A 70 -3.94 -25.26 16.36
C GLN A 70 -4.69 -26.24 17.27
N GLY A 71 -5.99 -26.46 17.00
CA GLY A 71 -6.85 -27.34 17.77
C GLY A 71 -7.01 -26.90 19.24
N GLU A 72 -7.60 -27.79 20.06
CA GLU A 72 -7.93 -27.52 21.46
C GLU A 72 -6.70 -27.36 22.42
N LYS A 73 -5.50 -27.27 21.88
CA LYS A 73 -4.27 -27.25 22.68
C LYS A 73 -3.96 -25.91 23.34
N ASN A 74 -4.59 -24.81 22.88
CA ASN A 74 -4.37 -23.47 23.41
C ASN A 74 -5.68 -22.86 23.93
N LEU A 75 -5.63 -22.23 25.11
CA LEU A 75 -6.78 -21.53 25.72
C LEU A 75 -7.42 -20.53 24.72
N LEU A 76 -6.60 -19.79 23.99
CA LEU A 76 -7.06 -18.86 22.95
C LEU A 76 -7.82 -19.58 21.81
N GLY A 77 -7.35 -20.75 21.39
CA GLY A 77 -8.02 -21.56 20.37
C GLY A 77 -9.39 -22.08 20.83
N LEU A 78 -9.51 -22.47 22.11
CA LEU A 78 -10.77 -22.88 22.72
C LEU A 78 -11.74 -21.70 22.82
N ILE A 79 -11.29 -20.54 23.29
CA ILE A 79 -12.12 -19.33 23.39
C ILE A 79 -12.63 -18.92 22.01
N VAL A 80 -11.73 -18.78 21.04
CA VAL A 80 -12.08 -18.36 19.67
C VAL A 80 -12.99 -19.39 18.99
N GLY A 81 -12.73 -20.69 19.19
CA GLY A 81 -13.55 -21.77 18.62
C GLY A 81 -14.97 -21.83 19.19
N SER A 82 -15.20 -21.28 20.38
CA SER A 82 -16.52 -21.21 21.02
C SER A 82 -17.36 -19.99 20.64
N ILE A 83 -16.73 -18.96 20.04
CA ILE A 83 -17.39 -17.69 19.67
C ILE A 83 -17.96 -17.80 18.25
N ASN A 84 -19.21 -17.34 18.08
CA ASN A 84 -19.76 -17.14 16.75
C ASN A 84 -18.91 -16.11 15.98
N PRO A 85 -18.55 -16.34 14.69
CA PRO A 85 -17.76 -15.43 13.88
C PRO A 85 -18.24 -13.97 13.87
N ASP A 86 -19.57 -13.76 13.82
CA ASP A 86 -20.14 -12.41 13.81
C ASP A 86 -19.86 -11.66 15.14
N LYS A 87 -19.90 -12.40 16.25
CA LYS A 87 -19.59 -11.84 17.57
C LYS A 87 -18.09 -11.61 17.76
N LEU A 88 -17.25 -12.49 17.21
CA LEU A 88 -15.81 -12.30 17.20
C LEU A 88 -15.44 -11.04 16.41
N GLN A 89 -16.12 -10.78 15.28
CA GLN A 89 -15.93 -9.55 14.51
C GLN A 89 -16.25 -8.31 15.36
N ASN A 90 -17.39 -8.28 16.04
CA ASN A 90 -17.77 -7.15 16.92
C ASN A 90 -16.75 -6.94 18.06
N LEU A 91 -16.22 -8.03 18.63
CA LEU A 91 -15.17 -7.95 19.65
C LEU A 91 -13.87 -7.35 19.08
N ILE A 92 -13.50 -7.70 17.85
CA ILE A 92 -12.33 -7.13 17.18
C ILE A 92 -12.56 -5.64 16.89
N GLU A 93 -13.74 -5.26 16.43
CA GLU A 93 -14.11 -3.85 16.20
C GLU A 93 -14.04 -3.02 17.49
N LEU A 94 -14.50 -3.59 18.60
CA LEU A 94 -14.45 -2.94 19.91
C LEU A 94 -13.01 -2.83 20.44
N ALA A 95 -12.21 -3.89 20.27
CA ALA A 95 -10.81 -3.94 20.75
C ALA A 95 -9.87 -3.10 19.90
N LEU A 96 -10.16 -2.97 18.61
CA LEU A 96 -9.35 -2.28 17.61
C LEU A 96 -10.20 -1.28 16.82
N PRO A 97 -10.55 -0.13 17.42
CA PRO A 97 -11.31 0.89 16.72
C PRO A 97 -10.60 1.35 15.43
N CYS A 98 -11.37 1.53 14.37
CA CYS A 98 -10.87 1.88 13.04
C CYS A 98 -9.90 3.07 13.04
N GLU A 99 -10.23 4.15 13.74
CA GLU A 99 -9.39 5.35 13.82
C GLU A 99 -7.98 5.08 14.33
N VAL A 100 -7.83 4.09 15.19
CA VAL A 100 -6.55 3.75 15.81
C VAL A 100 -5.71 2.93 14.85
N VAL A 101 -6.34 1.95 14.20
CA VAL A 101 -5.70 1.14 13.18
C VAL A 101 -5.23 2.02 12.03
N GLU A 102 -6.08 2.94 11.58
CA GLU A 102 -5.75 3.89 10.51
C GLU A 102 -4.56 4.78 10.89
N LYS A 103 -4.58 5.39 12.09
CA LYS A 103 -3.46 6.19 12.58
C LYS A 103 -2.15 5.40 12.66
N ALA A 104 -2.22 4.15 13.09
CA ALA A 104 -1.04 3.30 13.19
C ALA A 104 -0.50 2.90 11.82
N LEU A 105 -1.37 2.56 10.87
CA LEU A 105 -0.98 2.28 9.49
C LEU A 105 -0.36 3.52 8.84
N PHE A 106 -0.97 4.70 9.01
CA PHE A 106 -0.44 5.94 8.46
C PHE A 106 0.92 6.30 9.06
N ASN A 107 1.08 6.10 10.36
CA ASN A 107 2.37 6.28 11.02
C ASN A 107 3.41 5.29 10.49
N GLY A 108 3.02 4.02 10.29
CA GLY A 108 3.86 3.00 9.69
C GLY A 108 4.35 3.38 8.30
N ILE A 109 3.43 3.86 7.45
CA ILE A 109 3.76 4.36 6.11
C ILE A 109 4.76 5.52 6.21
N ASP A 110 4.50 6.52 7.05
CA ASP A 110 5.42 7.65 7.23
C ASP A 110 6.82 7.20 7.65
N GLN A 111 6.92 6.25 8.58
CA GLN A 111 8.21 5.72 9.02
C GLN A 111 8.96 4.98 7.91
N ILE A 112 8.25 4.23 7.04
CA ILE A 112 8.83 3.60 5.86
C ILE A 112 9.44 4.67 4.92
N PHE A 113 8.68 5.72 4.64
CA PHE A 113 9.13 6.79 3.74
C PHE A 113 10.26 7.63 4.35
N ILE A 114 10.26 7.87 5.67
CA ILE A 114 11.39 8.49 6.37
C ILE A 114 12.66 7.65 6.14
N ARG A 115 12.58 6.32 6.28
CA ARG A 115 13.72 5.43 6.06
C ARG A 115 14.21 5.40 4.62
N ILE A 116 13.28 5.43 3.66
CA ILE A 116 13.62 5.50 2.24
C ILE A 116 14.38 6.81 1.94
N ASN A 117 13.96 7.91 2.54
CA ASN A 117 14.54 9.24 2.30
C ASN A 117 15.86 9.47 3.07
N ASP A 118 15.94 8.99 4.30
CA ASP A 118 17.11 9.15 5.18
C ASP A 118 17.69 7.79 5.57
N ALA A 119 18.93 7.54 5.13
CA ALA A 119 19.65 6.29 5.45
C ALA A 119 20.01 6.15 6.93
N THR A 120 20.12 7.28 7.64
CA THR A 120 20.52 7.31 9.05
C THR A 120 19.33 7.13 9.98
N ALA A 121 18.12 7.40 9.51
CA ALA A 121 16.92 7.19 10.27
C ALA A 121 16.77 5.69 10.65
N GLN A 122 16.43 5.44 11.89
CA GLN A 122 16.08 4.11 12.39
C GLN A 122 14.59 4.10 12.75
N PRO A 123 13.71 4.03 11.74
CA PRO A 123 12.28 4.02 12.01
C PRO A 123 11.92 2.72 12.72
N GLY A 124 11.23 2.87 13.83
CA GLY A 124 10.59 1.77 14.54
C GLY A 124 9.09 1.93 14.45
N LEU A 125 8.38 0.89 14.03
CA LEU A 125 6.95 0.84 14.19
C LEU A 125 6.67 0.65 15.67
N SER A 126 6.15 1.68 16.34
CA SER A 126 5.80 1.58 17.76
C SER A 126 4.47 0.85 17.90
N PHE A 127 4.46 -0.24 18.66
CA PHE A 127 3.27 -0.96 19.06
C PHE A 127 2.62 -0.43 20.34
N ASN A 128 3.25 0.55 21.01
CA ASN A 128 2.73 1.11 22.25
C ASN A 128 1.29 1.63 22.14
N PRO A 129 0.86 2.33 21.07
CA PRO A 129 -0.53 2.74 20.92
C PRO A 129 -1.51 1.56 20.88
N PHE A 130 -1.14 0.46 20.20
CA PHE A 130 -1.96 -0.76 20.17
C PHE A 130 -2.01 -1.44 21.55
N LYS A 131 -0.88 -1.55 22.24
CA LYS A 131 -0.82 -2.12 23.58
C LYS A 131 -1.74 -1.36 24.53
N GLN A 132 -1.69 -0.03 24.50
CA GLN A 132 -2.49 0.81 25.36
C GLN A 132 -3.99 0.65 25.08
N ILE A 133 -4.40 0.64 23.81
CA ILE A 133 -5.80 0.52 23.42
C ILE A 133 -6.37 -0.85 23.74
N ILE A 134 -5.59 -1.93 23.49
CA ILE A 134 -6.01 -3.28 23.88
C ILE A 134 -6.19 -3.35 25.40
N ALA A 135 -5.28 -2.75 26.17
CA ALA A 135 -5.41 -2.71 27.62
C ALA A 135 -6.66 -1.90 28.06
N GLU A 136 -6.90 -0.73 27.48
CA GLU A 136 -8.04 0.14 27.81
C GLU A 136 -9.39 -0.51 27.44
N ASN A 137 -9.47 -1.20 26.29
CA ASN A 137 -10.71 -1.79 25.78
C ASN A 137 -10.92 -3.26 26.21
N SER A 138 -9.91 -3.88 26.82
CA SER A 138 -9.95 -5.30 27.20
C SER A 138 -11.14 -5.66 28.10
N LYS A 139 -11.46 -4.81 29.09
CA LYS A 139 -12.59 -5.03 29.97
C LYS A 139 -13.91 -5.06 29.21
N ALA A 140 -14.16 -4.07 28.37
CA ALA A 140 -15.38 -3.98 27.58
C ALA A 140 -15.51 -5.16 26.60
N ALA A 141 -14.39 -5.58 25.98
CA ALA A 141 -14.35 -6.72 25.10
C ALA A 141 -14.66 -8.04 25.84
N PHE A 142 -14.15 -8.24 27.04
CA PHE A 142 -14.47 -9.43 27.84
C PHE A 142 -15.89 -9.41 28.36
N ASP A 143 -16.42 -8.26 28.75
CA ASP A 143 -17.81 -8.12 29.17
C ASP A 143 -18.77 -8.48 28.02
N GLU A 144 -18.51 -8.00 26.80
CA GLU A 144 -19.26 -8.35 25.60
C GLU A 144 -19.10 -9.84 25.26
N TYR A 145 -17.89 -10.38 25.39
CA TYR A 145 -17.65 -11.81 25.22
C TYR A 145 -18.52 -12.66 26.14
N PHE A 146 -18.53 -12.41 27.46
CA PHE A 146 -19.33 -13.16 28.39
C PHE A 146 -20.82 -13.01 28.11
N GLN A 147 -21.30 -11.83 27.78
CA GLN A 147 -22.70 -11.59 27.39
C GLN A 147 -23.11 -12.35 26.13
N SER A 148 -22.14 -12.70 25.28
CA SER A 148 -22.36 -13.44 24.06
C SER A 148 -22.58 -14.95 24.29
N LEU A 149 -22.21 -15.46 25.46
CA LEU A 149 -22.31 -16.87 25.82
C LEU A 149 -23.65 -17.20 26.43
N PRO A 150 -24.09 -18.47 26.37
CA PRO A 150 -25.27 -18.92 27.10
C PRO A 150 -25.03 -18.81 28.61
N ASP A 151 -26.10 -18.57 29.38
CA ASP A 151 -25.99 -18.46 30.83
C ASP A 151 -25.46 -19.76 31.46
N CYS A 152 -24.58 -19.62 32.45
CA CYS A 152 -24.01 -20.77 33.14
C CYS A 152 -25.08 -21.52 33.95
N THR A 153 -25.08 -22.82 33.82
CA THR A 153 -25.82 -23.69 34.73
C THR A 153 -25.15 -23.75 36.10
N PRO A 154 -25.90 -24.04 37.19
CA PRO A 154 -25.30 -24.19 38.54
C PRO A 154 -24.19 -25.25 38.60
N ALA A 155 -24.28 -26.32 37.81
CA ALA A 155 -23.26 -27.36 37.73
C ALA A 155 -21.97 -26.86 37.08
N GLU A 156 -22.05 -26.05 36.02
CA GLU A 156 -20.90 -25.44 35.37
C GLU A 156 -20.20 -24.42 36.27
N LEU A 157 -20.97 -23.61 37.02
CA LEU A 157 -20.42 -22.68 38.00
C LEU A 157 -19.64 -23.40 39.12
N LEU A 158 -20.19 -24.50 39.63
CA LEU A 158 -19.52 -25.33 40.63
C LEU A 158 -18.24 -25.98 40.05
N GLY A 159 -18.31 -26.47 38.81
CA GLY A 159 -17.17 -27.05 38.10
C GLY A 159 -16.03 -26.05 37.90
N MET A 160 -16.35 -24.82 37.50
CA MET A 160 -15.38 -23.74 37.34
C MET A 160 -14.70 -23.38 38.69
N GLY A 161 -15.51 -23.27 39.75
CA GLY A 161 -15.00 -22.99 41.08
C GLY A 161 -14.11 -24.12 41.64
N ALA A 162 -14.49 -25.37 41.42
CA ALA A 162 -13.69 -26.53 41.82
C ALA A 162 -12.37 -26.64 41.06
N ASN A 163 -12.37 -26.42 39.75
CA ASN A 163 -11.16 -26.43 38.93
C ASN A 163 -10.19 -25.31 39.31
N ALA A 164 -10.70 -24.11 39.60
CA ALA A 164 -9.88 -22.98 40.08
C ALA A 164 -9.23 -23.25 41.44
N LEU A 165 -9.94 -23.95 42.33
CA LEU A 165 -9.40 -24.27 43.65
C LEU A 165 -8.44 -25.47 43.65
N LEU A 166 -8.63 -26.44 42.75
CA LEU A 166 -7.87 -27.69 42.72
C LEU A 166 -6.68 -27.67 41.76
N GLY A 167 -6.50 -26.59 40.99
CA GLY A 167 -5.40 -26.47 40.03
C GLY A 167 -5.42 -27.54 38.92
N GLN A 168 -6.58 -28.12 38.64
CA GLN A 168 -6.71 -29.16 37.62
C GLN A 168 -6.94 -28.52 36.25
N GLU A 169 -5.88 -28.41 35.47
CA GLU A 169 -5.90 -27.91 34.06
C GLU A 169 -6.57 -28.88 33.06
N GLN A 170 -7.12 -30.03 33.50
CA GLN A 170 -7.44 -31.16 32.61
C GLN A 170 -8.85 -31.15 32.02
N ASN A 171 -9.76 -30.29 32.47
CA ASN A 171 -11.07 -30.20 31.85
C ASN A 171 -11.27 -28.85 31.18
N PRO A 172 -11.50 -28.81 29.85
CA PRO A 172 -11.84 -27.56 29.17
C PRO A 172 -13.13 -27.02 29.80
N VAL A 173 -13.03 -25.89 30.48
CA VAL A 173 -14.19 -25.17 31.00
C VAL A 173 -14.95 -24.69 29.76
N ILE A 174 -16.15 -25.21 29.55
CA ILE A 174 -17.05 -24.69 28.52
C ILE A 174 -17.36 -23.26 28.91
N PRO A 175 -16.98 -22.26 28.11
CA PRO A 175 -17.25 -20.89 28.47
C PRO A 175 -18.75 -20.64 28.46
N CYS A 176 -19.25 -20.14 29.58
CA CYS A 176 -20.65 -19.74 29.76
C CYS A 176 -20.68 -18.33 30.35
N ASN A 177 -21.83 -17.65 30.27
CA ASN A 177 -22.02 -16.31 30.83
C ASN A 177 -22.25 -16.40 32.35
N PRO A 178 -21.29 -16.01 33.20
CA PRO A 178 -21.45 -16.04 34.63
C PRO A 178 -22.37 -14.89 35.12
N PRO A 179 -23.02 -15.03 36.28
CA PRO A 179 -23.72 -13.92 36.93
C PRO A 179 -22.79 -12.69 37.08
N GLU A 180 -23.39 -11.52 37.01
CA GLU A 180 -22.67 -10.24 36.97
C GLU A 180 -21.59 -10.07 38.07
N MET A 181 -21.90 -10.52 39.33
CA MET A 181 -20.96 -10.52 40.43
C MET A 181 -19.70 -11.37 40.20
N LEU A 182 -19.81 -12.46 39.48
CA LEU A 182 -18.70 -13.36 39.18
C LEU A 182 -17.93 -12.94 37.92
N ARG A 183 -18.59 -12.21 37.02
CA ARG A 183 -18.01 -11.73 35.75
C ARG A 183 -16.80 -10.83 36.01
N ASP A 184 -16.94 -9.86 36.89
CA ASP A 184 -15.83 -8.96 37.27
C ASP A 184 -14.63 -9.72 37.87
N VAL A 185 -14.88 -10.77 38.62
CA VAL A 185 -13.81 -11.61 39.21
C VAL A 185 -13.13 -12.47 38.15
N MET A 186 -13.86 -12.90 37.11
CA MET A 186 -13.31 -13.72 36.03
C MET A 186 -12.62 -12.88 34.96
N THR A 187 -13.00 -11.63 34.76
CA THR A 187 -12.34 -10.72 33.82
C THR A 187 -10.94 -10.33 34.25
N ILE A 188 -10.68 -10.16 35.54
CA ILE A 188 -9.36 -9.78 36.07
C ILE A 188 -8.21 -10.73 35.61
N PRO A 189 -8.28 -12.06 35.82
CA PRO A 189 -7.21 -12.94 35.35
C PRO A 189 -7.09 -12.97 33.83
N LEU A 190 -8.19 -12.85 33.07
CA LEU A 190 -8.15 -12.78 31.61
C LEU A 190 -7.47 -11.49 31.13
N GLN A 191 -7.75 -10.37 31.78
CA GLN A 191 -7.02 -9.10 31.51
C GLN A 191 -5.53 -9.23 31.78
N LEU A 192 -5.14 -9.82 32.92
CA LEU A 192 -3.72 -10.03 33.24
C LEU A 192 -3.03 -10.93 32.20
N VAL A 193 -3.68 -11.99 31.73
CA VAL A 193 -3.15 -12.86 30.67
C VAL A 193 -3.01 -12.09 29.37
N LEU A 194 -4.03 -11.29 28.99
CA LEU A 194 -3.99 -10.48 27.79
C LEU A 194 -2.92 -9.39 27.89
N GLU A 195 -2.84 -8.69 29.02
CA GLU A 195 -1.80 -7.68 29.27
C GLU A 195 -0.39 -8.28 29.21
N SER A 196 -0.17 -9.47 29.81
CA SER A 196 1.13 -10.14 29.72
C SER A 196 1.45 -10.51 28.27
N ALA A 197 0.51 -11.06 27.52
CA ALA A 197 0.69 -11.41 26.12
C ALA A 197 0.98 -10.17 25.24
N VAL A 198 0.33 -9.05 25.55
CA VAL A 198 0.54 -7.77 24.85
C VAL A 198 1.87 -7.13 25.26
N GLN A 199 2.30 -7.27 26.50
CA GLN A 199 3.61 -6.79 26.96
C GLN A 199 4.77 -7.56 26.33
N ASP A 200 4.61 -8.85 26.07
CA ASP A 200 5.60 -9.69 25.39
C ASP A 200 5.79 -9.28 23.91
N LEU A 201 4.86 -8.53 23.32
CA LEU A 201 5.06 -7.93 22.01
C LEU A 201 6.18 -6.89 22.06
N PRO A 202 7.09 -6.85 21.10
CA PRO A 202 8.15 -5.85 21.09
C PRO A 202 7.56 -4.44 21.00
N ASP A 203 8.08 -3.50 21.79
CA ASP A 203 7.62 -2.09 21.76
C ASP A 203 7.84 -1.44 20.40
N GLN A 204 8.86 -1.92 19.70
CA GLN A 204 9.20 -1.48 18.36
C GLN A 204 9.60 -2.68 17.50
N ILE A 205 8.94 -2.85 16.38
CA ILE A 205 9.45 -3.71 15.32
C ILE A 205 10.38 -2.85 14.47
N LYS A 206 11.65 -3.22 14.44
CA LYS A 206 12.60 -2.68 13.47
C LYS A 206 12.19 -3.19 12.09
N VAL A 207 11.23 -2.50 11.48
CA VAL A 207 10.82 -2.77 10.12
C VAL A 207 12.03 -2.45 9.26
N PHE A 208 12.60 -3.45 8.58
CA PHE A 208 13.60 -3.23 7.54
C PHE A 208 15.09 -3.12 7.94
N SER A 209 15.63 -4.07 8.69
CA SER A 209 17.09 -4.26 8.68
C SER A 209 17.63 -4.58 7.27
N ALA A 210 16.84 -5.24 6.43
CA ALA A 210 17.19 -5.56 5.03
C ALA A 210 17.05 -4.36 4.06
N VAL A 211 16.35 -3.29 4.43
CA VAL A 211 16.06 -2.14 3.54
C VAL A 211 17.28 -1.21 3.36
N GLY A 212 18.33 -1.35 4.16
CA GLY A 212 19.48 -0.44 4.08
C GLY A 212 20.14 -0.38 2.70
N GLU A 213 20.38 -1.51 2.06
CA GLU A 213 20.95 -1.58 0.70
C GLU A 213 19.93 -1.19 -0.37
N ILE A 214 18.69 -1.69 -0.22
CA ILE A 214 17.58 -1.36 -1.11
C ILE A 214 17.29 0.15 -1.07
N ALA A 215 17.29 0.77 0.11
CA ALA A 215 17.06 2.20 0.26
C ALA A 215 18.11 3.07 -0.46
N LYS A 216 19.38 2.64 -0.51
CA LYS A 216 20.41 3.33 -1.30
C LYS A 216 20.10 3.27 -2.78
N THR A 217 19.73 2.10 -3.29
CA THR A 217 19.34 1.90 -4.69
C THR A 217 18.11 2.73 -5.04
N ILE A 218 17.09 2.73 -4.19
CA ILE A 218 15.88 3.56 -4.36
C ILE A 218 16.23 5.04 -4.42
N ARG A 219 17.06 5.55 -3.50
CA ARG A 219 17.46 6.98 -3.53
C ARG A 219 18.20 7.36 -4.81
N THR A 220 19.09 6.49 -5.27
CA THR A 220 19.80 6.73 -6.54
C THR A 220 18.83 6.74 -7.72
N ALA A 221 17.90 5.77 -7.76
CA ALA A 221 16.85 5.70 -8.78
C ALA A 221 15.96 6.95 -8.76
N ARG A 222 15.53 7.40 -7.58
CA ARG A 222 14.74 8.62 -7.40
C ARG A 222 15.47 9.86 -7.87
N ALA A 223 16.76 9.99 -7.54
CA ALA A 223 17.59 11.09 -8.05
C ALA A 223 17.62 11.10 -9.58
N VAL A 224 17.83 9.94 -10.22
CA VAL A 224 17.80 9.82 -11.68
C VAL A 224 16.43 10.17 -12.25
N MET A 225 15.34 9.68 -11.63
CA MET A 225 13.97 9.98 -12.05
C MET A 225 13.65 11.48 -11.96
N ASN A 226 14.08 12.13 -10.89
CA ASN A 226 13.85 13.57 -10.67
C ASN A 226 14.61 14.45 -11.68
N TRP A 227 15.81 14.03 -12.10
CA TRP A 227 16.59 14.72 -13.12
C TRP A 227 16.22 14.34 -14.56
N SER A 228 15.39 13.31 -14.73
CA SER A 228 15.00 12.79 -16.05
C SER A 228 14.39 13.83 -16.99
N PRO A 229 13.60 14.87 -16.56
CA PRO A 229 13.04 15.86 -17.46
C PRO A 229 14.08 16.75 -18.16
N LEU A 230 15.28 16.86 -17.62
CA LEU A 230 16.34 17.67 -18.25
C LEU A 230 16.85 17.06 -19.55
N LEU A 231 16.82 15.72 -19.64
CA LEU A 231 17.35 15.02 -20.82
C LEU A 231 16.53 15.32 -22.10
N PRO A 232 15.19 15.19 -22.12
CA PRO A 232 14.41 15.59 -23.29
C PRO A 232 14.53 17.10 -23.58
N LEU A 233 14.58 17.96 -22.57
CA LEU A 233 14.78 19.40 -22.78
C LEU A 233 16.09 19.69 -23.47
N PHE A 234 17.16 18.99 -23.12
CA PHE A 234 18.46 19.10 -23.79
C PHE A 234 18.36 18.71 -25.29
N PHE A 235 17.75 17.57 -25.61
CA PHE A 235 17.60 17.16 -27.01
C PHE A 235 16.65 18.08 -27.79
N LEU A 236 15.61 18.62 -27.18
CA LEU A 236 14.73 19.60 -27.79
C LEU A 236 15.50 20.89 -28.13
N GLY A 237 16.31 21.39 -27.19
CA GLY A 237 17.16 22.57 -27.40
C GLY A 237 18.16 22.34 -28.54
N LEU A 238 18.79 21.16 -28.56
CA LEU A 238 19.75 20.81 -29.61
C LEU A 238 19.07 20.70 -30.99
N THR A 239 17.89 20.06 -31.06
CA THR A 239 17.08 20.00 -32.29
C THR A 239 16.71 21.40 -32.77
N THR A 240 16.28 22.26 -31.85
CA THR A 240 15.94 23.65 -32.16
C THR A 240 17.15 24.41 -32.75
N PHE A 241 18.31 24.30 -32.13
CA PHE A 241 19.54 24.97 -32.59
C PHE A 241 20.01 24.47 -33.96
N LEU A 242 19.87 23.16 -34.23
CA LEU A 242 20.33 22.55 -35.47
C LEU A 242 19.38 22.72 -36.66
N ALA A 243 18.07 22.67 -36.42
CA ALA A 243 17.06 22.50 -37.48
C ALA A 243 16.10 23.67 -37.66
N VAL A 244 15.93 24.52 -36.63
CA VAL A 244 14.96 25.61 -36.68
C VAL A 244 15.59 26.85 -37.30
N SER A 245 15.10 27.24 -38.49
CA SER A 245 15.48 28.49 -39.16
C SER A 245 14.30 29.45 -39.34
N SER A 246 13.08 28.99 -39.10
CA SER A 246 11.87 29.80 -39.26
C SER A 246 10.77 29.27 -38.32
N TRP A 247 9.71 30.05 -38.10
CA TRP A 247 8.58 29.68 -37.31
C TRP A 247 7.88 28.37 -37.81
N ARG A 248 7.81 28.21 -39.13
CA ARG A 248 7.30 26.98 -39.75
C ARG A 248 8.18 25.77 -39.48
N SER A 249 9.48 25.97 -39.56
CA SER A 249 10.45 24.92 -39.24
C SER A 249 10.32 24.49 -37.77
N LEU A 250 10.10 25.43 -36.86
CA LEU A 250 9.86 25.13 -35.46
C LEU A 250 8.61 24.26 -35.27
N LEU A 251 7.47 24.67 -35.87
CA LEU A 251 6.21 23.91 -35.78
C LEU A 251 6.37 22.47 -36.28
N ARG A 252 7.18 22.27 -37.33
CA ARG A 252 7.45 20.94 -37.88
C ARG A 252 8.33 20.11 -36.96
N TRP A 253 9.49 20.66 -36.55
CA TRP A 253 10.50 19.94 -35.79
C TRP A 253 10.09 19.68 -34.35
N TRP A 254 9.13 20.41 -33.80
CA TRP A 254 8.53 20.16 -32.48
C TRP A 254 7.25 19.34 -32.59
N GLY A 255 6.38 19.64 -33.57
CA GLY A 255 5.06 19.04 -33.69
C GLY A 255 5.10 17.52 -33.86
N TYR A 256 5.88 17.02 -34.83
CA TYR A 256 5.96 15.59 -35.08
C TYR A 256 6.54 14.79 -33.90
N PRO A 257 7.67 15.15 -33.30
CA PRO A 257 8.19 14.43 -32.15
C PRO A 257 7.26 14.47 -30.92
N LEU A 258 6.60 15.61 -30.65
CA LEU A 258 5.63 15.71 -29.55
C LEU A 258 4.41 14.83 -29.79
N LEU A 259 3.88 14.80 -31.01
CA LEU A 259 2.75 13.96 -31.37
C LEU A 259 3.09 12.47 -31.21
N ILE A 260 4.23 12.05 -31.77
CA ILE A 260 4.66 10.64 -31.71
C ILE A 260 4.97 10.23 -30.27
N SER A 261 5.69 11.07 -29.49
CA SER A 261 6.00 10.77 -28.11
C SER A 261 4.75 10.73 -27.23
N GLY A 262 3.80 11.66 -27.45
CA GLY A 262 2.53 11.65 -26.73
C GLY A 262 1.73 10.38 -26.98
N LEU A 263 1.57 9.96 -28.23
CA LEU A 263 0.90 8.71 -28.60
C LEU A 263 1.65 7.49 -28.04
N PHE A 264 2.97 7.47 -28.11
CA PHE A 264 3.79 6.39 -27.55
C PHE A 264 3.65 6.31 -26.03
N THR A 265 3.64 7.45 -25.33
CA THR A 265 3.43 7.51 -23.88
C THR A 265 2.02 7.03 -23.50
N LEU A 266 0.98 7.31 -24.30
CA LEU A 266 -0.37 6.76 -24.10
C LEU A 266 -0.36 5.23 -24.14
N VAL A 267 0.34 4.64 -25.09
CA VAL A 267 0.47 3.17 -25.17
C VAL A 267 1.25 2.63 -23.98
N LEU A 268 2.36 3.29 -23.59
CA LEU A 268 3.15 2.90 -22.42
C LEU A 268 2.32 2.98 -21.14
N SER A 269 1.46 3.97 -20.97
CA SER A 269 0.65 4.13 -19.75
C SER A 269 -0.27 2.95 -19.49
N LEU A 270 -0.73 2.24 -20.53
CA LEU A 270 -1.52 1.03 -20.39
C LEU A 270 -0.70 -0.15 -19.82
N LEU A 271 0.61 -0.13 -20.01
CA LEU A 271 1.51 -1.18 -19.54
C LEU A 271 2.10 -0.87 -18.15
N VAL A 272 2.13 0.39 -17.74
CA VAL A 272 2.75 0.84 -16.47
C VAL A 272 2.04 0.25 -15.27
N SER A 273 0.69 0.36 -15.19
CA SER A 273 -0.07 -0.15 -14.04
C SER A 273 0.12 -1.65 -13.82
N PRO A 274 -0.08 -2.54 -14.81
CA PRO A 274 0.14 -3.96 -14.58
C PRO A 274 1.60 -4.31 -14.30
N ALA A 275 2.57 -3.60 -14.89
CA ALA A 275 3.98 -3.83 -14.64
C ALA A 275 4.37 -3.44 -13.20
N VAL A 276 3.89 -2.30 -12.72
CA VAL A 276 4.14 -1.83 -11.34
C VAL A 276 3.42 -2.75 -10.34
N TYR A 277 2.15 -3.09 -10.59
CA TYR A 277 1.41 -4.05 -9.76
C TYR A 277 2.17 -5.38 -9.63
N THR A 278 2.60 -5.96 -10.74
CA THR A 278 3.37 -7.22 -10.73
C THR A 278 4.68 -7.07 -9.96
N SER A 279 5.38 -5.95 -10.11
CA SER A 279 6.62 -5.70 -9.38
C SER A 279 6.39 -5.55 -7.88
N LEU A 280 5.37 -4.81 -7.46
CA LEU A 280 5.00 -4.65 -6.05
C LEU A 280 4.49 -5.96 -5.45
N SER A 281 3.67 -6.71 -6.17
CA SER A 281 3.17 -8.00 -5.72
C SER A 281 4.30 -9.01 -5.50
N MET A 282 5.31 -9.05 -6.39
CA MET A 282 6.50 -9.87 -6.22
C MET A 282 7.37 -9.47 -5.02
N LEU A 283 7.29 -8.22 -4.58
CA LEU A 283 7.98 -7.74 -3.38
C LEU A 283 7.18 -8.01 -2.10
N VAL A 284 5.86 -7.88 -2.14
CA VAL A 284 4.99 -7.96 -0.96
C VAL A 284 4.64 -9.41 -0.64
N PHE A 285 4.04 -10.16 -1.58
CA PHE A 285 3.47 -11.47 -1.29
C PHE A 285 4.47 -12.53 -0.81
N PRO A 286 5.71 -12.63 -1.32
CA PRO A 286 6.67 -13.62 -0.82
C PRO A 286 7.13 -13.35 0.63
N ASN A 287 6.96 -12.11 1.11
CA ASN A 287 7.33 -11.71 2.47
C ASN A 287 6.15 -11.78 3.46
N LEU A 288 4.96 -12.14 2.98
CA LEU A 288 3.81 -12.37 3.86
C LEU A 288 3.89 -13.75 4.52
N PRO A 289 3.32 -13.91 5.72
CA PRO A 289 3.19 -15.23 6.37
C PRO A 289 2.43 -16.22 5.48
N VAL A 290 2.92 -17.46 5.42
CA VAL A 290 2.35 -18.51 4.53
C VAL A 290 0.90 -18.88 4.87
N ASN A 291 0.46 -18.60 6.10
CA ASN A 291 -0.84 -19.01 6.62
C ASN A 291 -1.89 -17.89 6.61
N LEU A 292 -1.78 -16.92 5.70
CA LEU A 292 -2.78 -15.87 5.56
C LEU A 292 -4.02 -16.39 4.84
N VAL A 293 -5.19 -16.04 5.37
CA VAL A 293 -6.46 -16.33 4.71
C VAL A 293 -6.63 -15.45 3.46
N PRO A 294 -7.39 -15.93 2.44
CA PRO A 294 -7.61 -15.18 1.20
C PRO A 294 -8.10 -13.75 1.42
N GLU A 295 -8.97 -13.54 2.40
CA GLU A 295 -9.57 -12.24 2.70
C GLU A 295 -8.52 -11.18 3.08
N VAL A 296 -7.47 -11.57 3.80
CA VAL A 296 -6.35 -10.67 4.13
C VAL A 296 -5.50 -10.38 2.88
N VAL A 297 -5.26 -11.41 2.07
CA VAL A 297 -4.53 -11.27 0.82
C VAL A 297 -5.27 -10.36 -0.17
N ASP A 298 -6.58 -10.53 -0.29
CA ASP A 298 -7.43 -9.72 -1.15
C ASP A 298 -7.42 -8.25 -0.70
N LEU A 299 -7.51 -8.00 0.61
CA LEU A 299 -7.45 -6.64 1.16
C LEU A 299 -6.12 -5.94 0.82
N ILE A 300 -5.00 -6.63 0.93
CA ILE A 300 -3.68 -6.10 0.53
C ILE A 300 -3.62 -5.88 -0.99
N SER A 301 -4.16 -6.81 -1.77
CA SER A 301 -4.20 -6.75 -3.22
C SER A 301 -5.03 -5.56 -3.73
N ASP A 302 -6.17 -5.28 -3.10
CA ASP A 302 -7.03 -4.14 -3.44
C ASP A 302 -6.31 -2.81 -3.20
N VAL A 303 -5.62 -2.65 -2.07
CA VAL A 303 -4.80 -1.46 -1.79
C VAL A 303 -3.67 -1.30 -2.81
N LEU A 304 -2.96 -2.39 -3.14
CA LEU A 304 -1.90 -2.36 -4.16
C LEU A 304 -2.46 -2.00 -5.55
N SER A 305 -3.63 -2.53 -5.88
CA SER A 305 -4.32 -2.23 -7.14
C SER A 305 -4.68 -0.75 -7.23
N GLU A 306 -5.22 -0.17 -6.15
CA GLU A 306 -5.58 1.27 -6.09
C GLU A 306 -4.34 2.15 -6.28
N VAL A 307 -3.26 1.87 -5.54
CA VAL A 307 -1.97 2.58 -5.69
C VAL A 307 -1.48 2.54 -7.14
N THR A 308 -1.58 1.40 -7.81
CA THR A 308 -1.07 1.24 -9.17
C THR A 308 -1.99 1.83 -10.23
N GLN A 309 -3.31 1.82 -10.03
CA GLN A 309 -4.26 2.48 -10.93
C GLN A 309 -4.09 4.01 -10.91
N GLY A 310 -3.82 4.58 -9.73
CA GLY A 310 -3.52 6.00 -9.57
C GLY A 310 -2.32 6.48 -10.41
N LEU A 311 -1.40 5.58 -10.81
CA LEU A 311 -0.25 5.92 -11.65
C LEU A 311 -0.62 6.20 -13.11
N ALA A 312 -1.57 5.48 -13.68
CA ALA A 312 -1.88 5.58 -15.12
C ALA A 312 -2.55 6.90 -15.48
N SER A 313 -3.46 7.39 -14.64
CA SER A 313 -4.27 8.57 -14.92
C SER A 313 -3.44 9.83 -15.21
N PRO A 314 -2.49 10.26 -14.37
CA PRO A 314 -1.69 11.46 -14.65
C PRO A 314 -0.81 11.29 -15.90
N ILE A 315 -0.27 10.09 -16.16
CA ILE A 315 0.52 9.82 -17.36
C ILE A 315 -0.35 9.96 -18.61
N GLN A 316 -1.57 9.42 -18.59
CA GLN A 316 -2.51 9.51 -19.71
C GLN A 316 -2.90 10.95 -20.01
N ILE A 317 -3.21 11.73 -18.98
CA ILE A 317 -3.58 13.15 -19.13
C ILE A 317 -2.42 13.94 -19.76
N GLN A 318 -1.21 13.79 -19.25
CA GLN A 318 -0.03 14.47 -19.75
C GLN A 318 0.29 14.06 -21.19
N ALA A 319 0.20 12.77 -21.50
CA ALA A 319 0.40 12.23 -22.84
C ALA A 319 -0.66 12.72 -23.84
N ALA A 320 -1.93 12.81 -23.42
CA ALA A 320 -2.99 13.38 -24.23
C ALA A 320 -2.75 14.87 -24.54
N ILE A 321 -2.36 15.66 -23.54
CA ILE A 321 -2.01 17.09 -23.74
C ILE A 321 -0.86 17.22 -24.74
N LEU A 322 0.21 16.42 -24.60
CA LEU A 322 1.34 16.46 -25.53
C LEU A 322 0.94 16.06 -26.93
N SER A 323 0.08 15.05 -27.09
CA SER A 323 -0.43 14.62 -28.39
C SER A 323 -1.26 15.72 -29.05
N LEU A 324 -2.13 16.40 -28.29
CA LEU A 324 -2.93 17.51 -28.79
C LEU A 324 -2.08 18.73 -29.17
N MET A 325 -1.06 19.05 -28.35
CA MET A 325 -0.10 20.11 -28.68
C MET A 325 0.67 19.79 -29.96
N GLY A 326 1.18 18.56 -30.09
CA GLY A 326 1.88 18.09 -31.28
C GLY A 326 0.98 18.14 -32.53
N LEU A 327 -0.29 17.71 -32.39
CA LEU A 327 -1.28 17.78 -33.47
C LEU A 327 -1.58 19.24 -33.87
N GLY A 328 -1.77 20.11 -32.90
CA GLY A 328 -2.01 21.55 -33.15
C GLY A 328 -0.84 22.21 -33.90
N MET A 329 0.40 21.88 -33.53
CA MET A 329 1.61 22.38 -34.23
C MET A 329 1.70 21.84 -35.66
N THR A 330 1.41 20.57 -35.91
CA THR A 330 1.45 19.97 -37.26
C THR A 330 0.34 20.51 -38.17
N ILE A 331 -0.83 20.81 -37.62
CA ILE A 331 -1.91 21.48 -38.36
C ILE A 331 -1.52 22.95 -38.67
N GLY A 332 -0.98 23.65 -37.68
CA GLY A 332 -0.50 25.04 -37.82
C GLY A 332 0.56 25.18 -38.91
N GLU A 333 1.49 24.23 -39.03
CA GLU A 333 2.47 24.16 -40.14
C GLU A 333 1.77 24.15 -41.49
N LYS A 334 0.75 23.27 -41.65
CA LYS A 334 0.02 23.12 -42.93
C LYS A 334 -0.81 24.37 -43.29
N LEU A 335 -1.40 25.04 -42.31
CA LEU A 335 -2.17 26.25 -42.51
C LEU A 335 -1.31 27.46 -42.91
N THR A 336 -0.06 27.47 -42.49
CA THR A 336 0.91 28.54 -42.81
C THR A 336 1.65 28.30 -44.13
N THR A 337 1.42 27.16 -44.82
CA THR A 337 1.92 26.96 -46.18
C THR A 337 1.11 27.82 -47.17
N PRO A 338 1.72 28.75 -47.94
CA PRO A 338 1.00 29.42 -49.00
C PRO A 338 0.51 28.38 -50.01
N ARG A 339 -0.78 28.44 -50.37
CA ARG A 339 -1.29 27.64 -51.48
C ARG A 339 -0.53 28.08 -52.74
N PRO A 340 -0.08 27.13 -53.59
CA PRO A 340 0.63 27.46 -54.85
C PRO A 340 -0.24 28.24 -55.79
#